data_97cdc09e4c87ebf4a8804b5eb01456e9
#
_entry.id   97cdc09e4c87ebf4a8804b5eb01456e9
#
_cell.length_a   1.000
_cell.length_b   1.000
_cell.length_c   1.000
_cell.angle_alpha   90.00
_cell.angle_beta   90.00
_cell.angle_gamma   90.00
#
_symmetry.space_group_name_H-M   'P 1'
#
loop_
_entity.id
_entity.type
_entity.pdbx_description
1 polymer ?
#
loop_
_entity_poly.entity_id
_entity_poly.type
_entity_poly.pdbx_seq_one_letter_code
_entity_poly.pdbx_strand_id
1 'polypeptide(L)'
;MTTAVMAQKVSFAYEAGAELTSAYLWRGQYNGGLSLQPEVLVGWDSEHTAFRIGAWASVGSSDWKFKKETEDAAGTYFVPEVDIMASFTFYGLTVGAIHYYYCDKTNFFNWGKDLATAAENSSQTEVQIGYNFGDLTAAGLYVNWYTMIAGADCYETEAGDWKRAYSSYIEVGYDFTLPFDITLGLQVGMTPWKSTYTDYEGGFAVNNVSGRIEKPFSIGDICEISIFAQGSINTYKVNKDNVFINAAGDDKLYKQRLNGCIGLGLWF
;
A
#
# COMPACT_ATOMS: atom_id res chain seq x y z
N MET A 1 -2.58 -15.31 -48.14
CA MET A 1 -3.34 -15.42 -46.86
C MET A 1 -3.32 -14.07 -46.20
N THR A 2 -4.43 -13.34 -46.28
CA THR A 2 -4.57 -12.03 -45.60
C THR A 2 -5.01 -12.31 -44.16
N THR A 3 -4.11 -12.23 -43.22
CA THR A 3 -4.46 -12.22 -41.81
C THR A 3 -5.22 -10.93 -41.52
N ALA A 4 -6.53 -11.02 -41.36
CA ALA A 4 -7.33 -9.94 -40.83
C ALA A 4 -6.86 -9.69 -39.41
N VAL A 5 -6.12 -8.62 -39.19
CA VAL A 5 -5.88 -8.10 -37.83
C VAL A 5 -7.23 -7.60 -37.36
N MET A 6 -7.90 -8.37 -36.54
CA MET A 6 -9.09 -7.91 -35.84
C MET A 6 -8.63 -6.81 -34.91
N ALA A 7 -9.13 -5.60 -35.14
CA ALA A 7 -8.86 -4.49 -34.22
C ALA A 7 -9.42 -4.86 -32.84
N GLN A 8 -8.54 -5.02 -31.87
CA GLN A 8 -8.92 -5.32 -30.49
C GLN A 8 -9.75 -4.13 -29.96
N LYS A 9 -10.92 -4.40 -29.40
CA LYS A 9 -11.79 -3.34 -28.87
C LYS A 9 -11.11 -2.79 -27.61
N VAL A 10 -10.67 -1.54 -27.70
CA VAL A 10 -10.14 -0.77 -26.57
C VAL A 10 -11.26 0.07 -25.99
N SER A 11 -11.46 0.02 -24.68
CA SER A 11 -12.44 0.84 -23.97
C SER A 11 -11.74 1.73 -22.95
N PHE A 12 -12.27 2.94 -22.77
CA PHE A 12 -11.87 3.79 -21.67
C PHE A 12 -12.37 3.17 -20.35
N ALA A 13 -11.53 3.18 -19.33
CA ALA A 13 -11.84 2.70 -18.01
C ALA A 13 -11.56 3.80 -16.98
N TYR A 14 -12.40 3.87 -15.98
CA TYR A 14 -12.18 4.74 -14.83
C TYR A 14 -12.68 4.03 -13.57
N GLU A 15 -12.10 4.37 -12.46
CA GLU A 15 -12.48 3.96 -11.12
C GLU A 15 -12.28 5.16 -10.20
N ALA A 16 -13.28 5.47 -9.41
CA ALA A 16 -13.21 6.54 -8.43
C ALA A 16 -13.94 6.11 -7.16
N GLY A 17 -13.33 6.33 -6.02
CA GLY A 17 -13.94 5.95 -4.78
C GLY A 17 -13.20 6.46 -3.57
N ALA A 18 -13.63 6.00 -2.41
CA ALA A 18 -12.96 6.29 -1.15
C ALA A 18 -13.24 5.21 -0.13
N GLU A 19 -12.26 4.89 0.70
CA GLU A 19 -12.44 4.11 1.90
C GLU A 19 -12.37 4.99 3.15
N LEU A 20 -13.28 4.77 4.09
CA LEU A 20 -13.18 5.26 5.46
C LEU A 20 -12.80 4.08 6.35
N THR A 21 -11.60 4.08 6.85
CA THR A 21 -11.04 2.97 7.66
C THR A 21 -10.71 3.40 9.08
N SER A 22 -10.92 2.51 10.02
CA SER A 22 -10.62 2.75 11.43
C SER A 22 -9.12 2.79 11.74
N ALA A 23 -8.28 2.25 10.84
CA ALA A 23 -6.84 2.37 10.89
C ALA A 23 -6.24 2.23 9.48
N TYR A 24 -5.19 3.00 9.18
CA TYR A 24 -4.43 2.85 7.95
C TYR A 24 -3.38 1.76 8.14
N LEU A 25 -3.62 0.62 7.49
CA LEU A 25 -2.70 -0.53 7.49
C LEU A 25 -2.03 -0.65 6.11
N TRP A 26 -0.71 -0.71 6.10
CA TRP A 26 0.05 -0.88 4.88
C TRP A 26 1.16 -1.93 5.07
N ARG A 27 1.12 -3.00 4.30
CA ARG A 27 2.11 -4.09 4.30
C ARG A 27 2.41 -4.64 5.71
N GLY A 28 1.37 -4.82 6.51
CA GLY A 28 1.48 -5.32 7.89
C GLY A 28 1.89 -4.27 8.92
N GLN A 29 2.07 -3.01 8.51
CA GLN A 29 2.42 -1.90 9.38
C GLN A 29 1.19 -1.03 9.68
N TYR A 30 1.16 -0.45 10.85
CA TYR A 30 0.17 0.54 11.25
C TYR A 30 0.72 1.94 10.93
N ASN A 31 0.12 2.61 9.94
CA ASN A 31 0.55 3.93 9.46
C ASN A 31 -0.31 5.08 10.01
N GLY A 32 -1.45 4.77 10.60
CA GLY A 32 -2.32 5.79 11.19
C GLY A 32 -3.64 5.25 11.71
N GLY A 33 -4.39 6.10 12.42
CA GLY A 33 -5.73 5.79 12.94
C GLY A 33 -6.82 5.96 11.88
N LEU A 34 -7.95 6.53 12.32
CA LEU A 34 -9.10 6.81 11.45
C LEU A 34 -8.65 7.61 10.22
N SER A 35 -8.90 7.08 9.04
CA SER A 35 -8.42 7.63 7.78
C SER A 35 -9.50 7.58 6.71
N LEU A 36 -9.62 8.67 5.93
CA LEU A 36 -10.34 8.71 4.67
C LEU A 36 -9.32 8.56 3.54
N GLN A 37 -9.54 7.60 2.65
CA GLN A 37 -8.61 7.18 1.62
C GLN A 37 -9.27 7.24 0.24
N PRO A 38 -9.35 8.43 -0.40
CA PRO A 38 -9.85 8.56 -1.76
C PRO A 38 -8.86 8.02 -2.79
N GLU A 39 -9.41 7.43 -3.87
CA GLU A 39 -8.66 6.96 -5.03
C GLU A 39 -9.37 7.35 -6.32
N VAL A 40 -8.59 7.65 -7.35
CA VAL A 40 -9.05 7.80 -8.72
C VAL A 40 -8.04 7.17 -9.68
N LEU A 41 -8.54 6.30 -10.56
CA LEU A 41 -7.77 5.69 -11.64
C LEU A 41 -8.48 5.95 -12.96
N VAL A 42 -7.71 6.24 -14.00
CA VAL A 42 -8.22 6.33 -15.37
C VAL A 42 -7.28 5.57 -16.31
N GLY A 43 -7.82 5.09 -17.41
CA GLY A 43 -7.00 4.34 -18.35
C GLY A 43 -7.77 3.69 -19.48
N TRP A 44 -7.22 2.62 -19.99
CA TRP A 44 -7.79 1.87 -21.11
C TRP A 44 -7.66 0.37 -20.84
N ASP A 45 -8.72 -0.35 -21.24
CA ASP A 45 -8.77 -1.80 -21.22
C ASP A 45 -8.95 -2.37 -22.61
N SER A 46 -8.34 -3.51 -22.83
CA SER A 46 -8.62 -4.41 -23.92
C SER A 46 -8.71 -5.84 -23.37
N GLU A 47 -8.92 -6.85 -24.22
CA GLU A 47 -9.09 -8.23 -23.79
C GLU A 47 -7.98 -8.74 -22.88
N HIS A 48 -6.73 -8.32 -23.13
CA HIS A 48 -5.55 -8.82 -22.40
C HIS A 48 -4.61 -7.73 -21.92
N THR A 49 -4.97 -6.45 -22.11
CA THR A 49 -4.11 -5.34 -21.71
C THR A 49 -4.92 -4.31 -20.94
N ALA A 50 -4.29 -3.75 -19.94
CA ALA A 50 -4.82 -2.60 -19.22
C ALA A 50 -3.70 -1.56 -19.01
N PHE A 51 -4.05 -0.30 -19.11
CA PHE A 51 -3.20 0.81 -18.66
C PHE A 51 -3.98 1.61 -17.63
N ARG A 52 -3.34 1.94 -16.53
CA ARG A 52 -3.90 2.78 -15.47
C ARG A 52 -2.92 3.88 -15.09
N ILE A 53 -3.48 5.04 -14.84
CA ILE A 53 -2.79 6.14 -14.16
C ILE A 53 -3.76 6.75 -13.16
N GLY A 54 -3.29 7.13 -11.99
CA GLY A 54 -4.16 7.75 -11.00
C GLY A 54 -3.44 8.19 -9.76
N ALA A 55 -4.26 8.52 -8.78
CA ALA A 55 -3.79 8.97 -7.49
C ALA A 55 -4.64 8.36 -6.38
N TRP A 56 -3.98 8.06 -5.30
CA TRP A 56 -4.56 7.70 -4.02
C TRP A 56 -4.09 8.70 -2.96
N ALA A 57 -4.89 8.90 -1.95
CA ALA A 57 -4.49 9.73 -0.82
C ALA A 57 -4.98 9.13 0.49
N SER A 58 -4.33 9.51 1.59
CA SER A 58 -4.79 9.23 2.94
C SER A 58 -4.87 10.54 3.73
N VAL A 59 -6.02 10.81 4.32
CA VAL A 59 -6.20 11.92 5.24
C VAL A 59 -6.73 11.35 6.53
N GLY A 60 -5.89 11.27 7.55
CA GLY A 60 -6.25 10.59 8.77
C GLY A 60 -5.54 11.10 10.01
N SER A 61 -5.94 10.56 11.16
CA SER A 61 -5.29 10.86 12.42
C SER A 61 -4.00 10.05 12.55
N SER A 62 -2.94 10.69 12.94
CA SER A 62 -1.66 10.03 13.23
C SER A 62 -1.74 9.10 14.43
N ASP A 63 -2.75 9.26 15.28
CA ASP A 63 -2.92 8.45 16.48
C ASP A 63 -4.38 8.38 16.91
N TRP A 64 -4.84 7.20 17.36
CA TRP A 64 -6.12 7.02 18.06
C TRP A 64 -6.14 7.66 19.44
N LYS A 65 -4.98 7.94 19.99
CA LYS A 65 -4.85 8.58 21.28
C LYS A 65 -4.62 10.06 21.06
N PHE A 66 -5.57 10.85 21.52
CA PHE A 66 -5.32 12.24 21.80
C PHE A 66 -4.12 12.32 22.76
N LYS A 67 -2.91 12.56 22.22
CA LYS A 67 -1.76 12.84 23.08
C LYS A 67 -2.03 14.09 23.88
N LYS A 68 -2.36 13.90 25.13
CA LYS A 68 -2.54 14.96 26.12
C LYS A 68 -1.22 15.23 26.83
N GLU A 69 -0.09 15.23 26.18
CA GLU A 69 1.19 15.32 26.89
C GLU A 69 2.22 16.30 26.32
N THR A 70 1.79 17.35 25.68
CA THR A 70 2.59 18.59 25.70
C THR A 70 1.62 19.76 25.64
N GLU A 71 1.77 20.71 26.51
CA GLU A 71 0.88 21.87 26.67
C GLU A 71 0.72 22.74 25.41
N ASP A 72 1.46 22.43 24.32
CA ASP A 72 1.47 23.16 23.05
C ASP A 72 0.90 22.42 21.84
N ALA A 73 0.41 21.20 22.00
CA ALA A 73 -0.09 20.39 20.88
C ALA A 73 -1.49 19.79 21.16
N ALA A 74 -2.47 20.63 21.39
CA ALA A 74 -3.88 20.26 21.30
C ALA A 74 -4.28 20.21 19.80
N GLY A 75 -3.86 19.18 19.08
CA GLY A 75 -4.22 19.00 17.69
C GLY A 75 -4.16 17.53 17.29
N THR A 76 -5.26 17.02 16.75
CA THR A 76 -5.20 15.82 15.92
C THR A 76 -4.31 16.14 14.73
N TYR A 77 -3.12 15.56 14.68
CA TYR A 77 -2.26 15.73 13.51
C TYR A 77 -2.84 14.89 12.38
N PHE A 78 -3.32 15.54 11.35
CA PHE A 78 -3.57 14.90 10.08
C PHE A 78 -2.23 14.76 9.37
N VAL A 79 -1.86 13.54 9.03
CA VAL A 79 -0.72 13.28 8.16
C VAL A 79 -1.29 12.92 6.78
N PRO A 80 -1.38 13.89 5.88
CA PRO A 80 -1.82 13.58 4.54
C PRO A 80 -0.71 12.88 3.78
N GLU A 81 -1.08 11.81 3.08
CA GLU A 81 -0.24 11.12 2.11
C GLU A 81 -0.92 11.21 0.75
N VAL A 82 -0.14 11.41 -0.29
CA VAL A 82 -0.62 11.44 -1.68
C VAL A 82 0.30 10.58 -2.52
N ASP A 83 -0.26 9.59 -3.17
CA ASP A 83 0.46 8.69 -4.06
C ASP A 83 0.00 8.90 -5.49
N ILE A 84 0.94 8.99 -6.41
CA ILE A 84 0.67 8.95 -7.85
C ILE A 84 1.15 7.62 -8.37
N MET A 85 0.32 6.95 -9.16
CA MET A 85 0.64 5.64 -9.69
C MET A 85 0.37 5.54 -11.18
N ALA A 86 1.16 4.70 -11.84
CA ALA A 86 0.92 4.29 -13.22
C ALA A 86 1.28 2.81 -13.37
N SER A 87 0.48 2.07 -14.14
CA SER A 87 0.72 0.66 -14.42
C SER A 87 0.28 0.25 -15.81
N PHE A 88 0.93 -0.79 -16.33
CA PHE A 88 0.56 -1.46 -17.54
C PHE A 88 0.49 -2.96 -17.28
N THR A 89 -0.63 -3.57 -17.67
CA THR A 89 -0.86 -5.02 -17.54
C THR A 89 -0.97 -5.65 -18.92
N PHE A 90 -0.35 -6.81 -19.08
CA PHE A 90 -0.41 -7.61 -20.29
C PHE A 90 -0.47 -9.10 -19.91
N TYR A 91 -1.59 -9.79 -20.23
CA TYR A 91 -1.82 -11.19 -19.86
C TYR A 91 -1.52 -11.53 -18.40
N GLY A 92 -2.02 -10.72 -17.48
CA GLY A 92 -1.79 -10.88 -16.03
C GLY A 92 -0.44 -10.36 -15.53
N LEU A 93 0.54 -10.09 -16.41
CA LEU A 93 1.79 -9.46 -16.04
C LEU A 93 1.60 -7.96 -15.91
N THR A 94 1.82 -7.41 -14.73
CA THR A 94 1.76 -5.98 -14.45
C THR A 94 3.15 -5.43 -14.20
N VAL A 95 3.46 -4.29 -14.82
CA VAL A 95 4.60 -3.44 -14.46
C VAL A 95 4.06 -2.06 -14.11
N GLY A 96 4.63 -1.43 -13.08
CA GLY A 96 4.12 -0.14 -12.62
C GLY A 96 5.14 0.64 -11.82
N ALA A 97 4.75 1.86 -11.48
CA ALA A 97 5.48 2.72 -10.56
C ALA A 97 4.50 3.48 -9.68
N ILE A 98 4.90 3.71 -8.44
CA ILE A 98 4.17 4.46 -7.45
C ILE A 98 5.12 5.49 -6.86
N HIS A 99 4.67 6.73 -6.77
CA HIS A 99 5.38 7.80 -6.09
C HIS A 99 4.60 8.19 -4.85
N TYR A 100 5.15 7.88 -3.69
CA TYR A 100 4.62 8.20 -2.36
C TYR A 100 5.08 9.58 -1.94
N TYR A 101 4.18 10.38 -1.41
CA TYR A 101 4.48 11.69 -0.84
C TYR A 101 3.76 11.89 0.49
N TYR A 102 4.52 11.92 1.54
CA TYR A 102 4.03 12.28 2.88
C TYR A 102 4.04 13.80 3.00
N CYS A 103 2.90 14.45 2.79
CA CYS A 103 2.72 15.89 2.65
C CYS A 103 3.31 16.69 3.82
N ASP A 104 4.60 16.93 3.79
CA ASP A 104 5.33 17.75 4.73
C ASP A 104 5.87 19.02 4.06
N LYS A 105 6.97 19.56 4.57
CA LYS A 105 7.59 20.78 4.07
C LYS A 105 8.46 20.60 2.83
N THR A 106 8.67 19.35 2.36
CA THR A 106 9.49 19.06 1.20
C THR A 106 8.69 19.20 -0.10
N ASN A 107 9.37 19.32 -1.23
CA ASN A 107 8.73 19.33 -2.53
C ASN A 107 8.27 17.93 -2.92
N PHE A 108 7.14 17.84 -3.63
CA PHE A 108 6.56 16.57 -4.07
C PHE A 108 7.58 15.64 -4.77
N PHE A 109 8.33 16.11 -5.75
CA PHE A 109 9.39 15.35 -6.42
C PHE A 109 10.79 15.71 -5.90
N ASN A 110 10.99 15.65 -4.60
CA ASN A 110 12.30 15.89 -4.01
C ASN A 110 13.01 14.57 -3.70
N TRP A 111 13.86 14.13 -4.59
CA TRP A 111 14.64 12.89 -4.41
C TRP A 111 16.00 13.12 -3.72
N GLY A 112 16.29 14.37 -3.29
CA GLY A 112 17.57 14.77 -2.73
C GLY A 112 18.68 14.90 -3.79
N LYS A 113 19.74 15.64 -3.46
CA LYS A 113 20.90 15.78 -4.33
C LYS A 113 21.94 14.68 -4.10
N ASP A 114 21.99 14.18 -2.88
CA ASP A 114 22.82 13.06 -2.45
C ASP A 114 21.99 12.16 -1.52
N LEU A 115 22.55 11.01 -1.11
CA LEU A 115 21.80 10.03 -0.33
C LEU A 115 21.47 10.49 1.10
N ALA A 116 22.34 11.29 1.72
CA ALA A 116 22.07 11.84 3.05
C ALA A 116 20.86 12.80 3.00
N THR A 117 20.88 13.72 2.03
CA THR A 117 19.76 14.64 1.79
C THR A 117 18.50 13.89 1.35
N ALA A 118 18.63 12.81 0.57
CA ALA A 118 17.51 11.98 0.15
C ALA A 118 16.82 11.30 1.34
N ALA A 119 17.57 10.86 2.33
CA ALA A 119 17.04 10.21 3.53
C ALA A 119 16.12 11.12 4.38
N GLU A 120 16.29 12.43 4.26
CA GLU A 120 15.46 13.43 4.96
C GLU A 120 14.19 13.82 4.18
N ASN A 121 13.96 13.22 3.02
CA ASN A 121 12.79 13.53 2.20
C ASN A 121 11.53 12.83 2.69
N SER A 122 10.39 13.40 2.31
CA SER A 122 9.07 12.84 2.53
C SER A 122 8.49 12.19 1.29
N SER A 123 9.33 11.88 0.31
CA SER A 123 8.89 11.22 -0.92
C SER A 123 9.75 10.01 -1.26
N GLN A 124 9.10 9.02 -1.85
CA GLN A 124 9.73 7.78 -2.29
C GLN A 124 9.13 7.36 -3.61
N THR A 125 9.92 6.73 -4.46
CA THR A 125 9.42 6.12 -5.70
C THR A 125 9.70 4.64 -5.69
N GLU A 126 8.67 3.86 -5.92
CA GLU A 126 8.69 2.41 -6.00
C GLU A 126 8.35 1.95 -7.40
N VAL A 127 9.00 0.89 -7.86
CA VAL A 127 8.60 0.17 -9.07
C VAL A 127 7.99 -1.17 -8.66
N GLN A 128 7.05 -1.62 -9.49
CA GLN A 128 6.30 -2.86 -9.29
C GLN A 128 6.45 -3.76 -10.50
N ILE A 129 6.58 -5.06 -10.24
CA ILE A 129 6.30 -6.13 -11.19
C ILE A 129 5.42 -7.15 -10.50
N GLY A 130 4.34 -7.55 -11.14
CA GLY A 130 3.37 -8.48 -10.56
C GLY A 130 2.82 -9.44 -11.61
N TYR A 131 2.27 -10.56 -11.15
CA TYR A 131 1.56 -11.49 -11.99
C TYR A 131 0.29 -11.99 -11.30
N ASN A 132 -0.84 -11.84 -12.00
CA ASN A 132 -2.12 -12.40 -11.60
C ASN A 132 -2.38 -13.66 -12.41
N PHE A 133 -2.48 -14.79 -11.73
CA PHE A 133 -2.70 -16.10 -12.37
C PHE A 133 -4.15 -16.31 -12.81
N GLY A 134 -5.08 -15.44 -12.43
CA GLY A 134 -6.48 -15.50 -12.83
C GLY A 134 -6.67 -15.47 -14.33
N ASP A 135 -5.85 -14.74 -15.06
CA ASP A 135 -5.88 -14.69 -16.53
C ASP A 135 -5.56 -16.05 -17.20
N LEU A 136 -4.82 -16.93 -16.52
CA LEU A 136 -4.46 -18.24 -17.04
C LEU A 136 -5.34 -19.36 -16.51
N THR A 137 -5.77 -19.29 -15.27
CA THR A 137 -6.33 -20.45 -14.54
C THR A 137 -7.64 -20.19 -13.82
N ALA A 138 -8.18 -18.97 -13.88
CA ALA A 138 -9.28 -18.48 -13.06
C ALA A 138 -9.03 -18.64 -11.52
N ALA A 139 -7.77 -18.75 -11.12
CA ALA A 139 -7.38 -18.84 -9.72
C ALA A 139 -7.13 -17.43 -9.16
N GLY A 140 -7.56 -17.16 -7.95
CA GLY A 140 -7.31 -15.88 -7.26
C GLY A 140 -5.86 -15.66 -6.82
N LEU A 141 -4.90 -16.47 -7.32
CA LEU A 141 -3.49 -16.38 -6.94
C LEU A 141 -2.81 -15.22 -7.65
N TYR A 142 -2.02 -14.46 -6.89
CA TYR A 142 -1.15 -13.42 -7.42
C TYR A 142 0.19 -13.36 -6.69
N VAL A 143 1.18 -12.77 -7.37
CA VAL A 143 2.51 -12.48 -6.82
C VAL A 143 2.91 -11.09 -7.27
N ASN A 144 3.34 -10.25 -6.35
CA ASN A 144 3.86 -8.91 -6.62
C ASN A 144 5.25 -8.75 -6.01
N TRP A 145 6.09 -8.01 -6.71
CA TRP A 145 7.40 -7.56 -6.25
C TRP A 145 7.48 -6.04 -6.40
N TYR A 146 7.79 -5.39 -5.31
CA TYR A 146 7.96 -3.95 -5.22
C TYR A 146 9.39 -3.62 -4.82
N THR A 147 9.94 -2.53 -5.34
CA THR A 147 11.29 -2.07 -4.98
C THR A 147 11.36 -0.56 -4.98
N MET A 148 11.78 0.03 -3.87
CA MET A 148 12.06 1.46 -3.76
C MET A 148 13.31 1.80 -4.57
N ILE A 149 13.20 2.75 -5.51
CA ILE A 149 14.29 3.10 -6.42
C ILE A 149 14.81 4.53 -6.23
N ALA A 150 14.01 5.40 -5.58
CA ALA A 150 14.36 6.79 -5.36
C ALA A 150 13.69 7.34 -4.09
N GLY A 151 14.15 8.51 -3.62
CA GLY A 151 13.62 9.19 -2.44
C GLY A 151 14.27 8.74 -1.14
N ALA A 152 13.50 8.69 -0.06
CA ALA A 152 13.97 8.55 1.32
C ALA A 152 14.51 7.16 1.71
N ASP A 153 14.43 6.16 0.83
CA ASP A 153 14.90 4.80 1.12
C ASP A 153 16.43 4.70 1.16
N CYS A 154 17.02 5.35 2.13
CA CYS A 154 18.46 5.43 2.36
C CYS A 154 18.77 5.19 3.83
N TYR A 155 19.97 4.66 4.11
CA TYR A 155 20.46 4.44 5.46
C TYR A 155 21.95 4.77 5.57
N GLU A 156 22.36 5.15 6.76
CA GLU A 156 23.78 5.35 7.10
C GLU A 156 24.40 4.02 7.55
N THR A 157 25.58 3.71 7.03
CA THR A 157 26.36 2.55 7.44
C THR A 157 27.12 2.83 8.72
N GLU A 158 27.65 1.81 9.38
CA GLU A 158 28.51 1.96 10.56
C GLU A 158 29.77 2.79 10.28
N ALA A 159 30.21 2.88 9.03
CA ALA A 159 31.34 3.70 8.59
C ALA A 159 30.97 5.16 8.31
N GLY A 160 29.71 5.55 8.46
CA GLY A 160 29.22 6.90 8.16
C GLY A 160 28.89 7.17 6.69
N ASP A 161 28.96 6.15 5.83
CA ASP A 161 28.59 6.28 4.42
C ASP A 161 27.09 6.06 4.22
N TRP A 162 26.46 6.92 3.41
CA TRP A 162 25.06 6.74 3.04
C TRP A 162 24.88 5.79 1.87
N LYS A 163 23.89 4.92 1.95
CA LYS A 163 23.53 3.94 0.90
C LYS A 163 22.03 3.89 0.68
N ARG A 164 21.63 3.68 -0.58
CA ARG A 164 20.24 3.33 -0.92
C ARG A 164 20.01 1.86 -0.59
N ALA A 165 18.90 1.58 0.09
CA ALA A 165 18.58 0.21 0.50
C ALA A 165 17.96 -0.62 -0.62
N TYR A 166 17.30 0.04 -1.59
CA TYR A 166 16.43 -0.65 -2.56
C TYR A 166 15.46 -1.58 -1.85
N SER A 167 14.83 -1.03 -0.80
CA SER A 167 13.88 -1.77 0.02
C SER A 167 12.86 -2.46 -0.85
N SER A 168 12.80 -3.79 -0.72
CA SER A 168 11.93 -4.61 -1.55
C SER A 168 10.92 -5.35 -0.70
N TYR A 169 9.73 -5.50 -1.26
CA TYR A 169 8.63 -6.24 -0.67
C TYR A 169 8.07 -7.20 -1.70
N ILE A 170 7.99 -8.47 -1.34
CA ILE A 170 7.37 -9.52 -2.15
C ILE A 170 6.08 -9.90 -1.46
N GLU A 171 5.00 -9.97 -2.23
CA GLU A 171 3.69 -10.32 -1.77
C GLU A 171 3.17 -11.51 -2.56
N VAL A 172 2.68 -12.50 -1.86
CA VAL A 172 1.96 -13.63 -2.43
C VAL A 172 0.59 -13.67 -1.78
N GLY A 173 -0.45 -13.63 -2.58
CA GLY A 173 -1.81 -13.63 -2.07
C GLY A 173 -2.76 -14.49 -2.88
N TYR A 174 -3.90 -14.76 -2.29
CA TYR A 174 -5.00 -15.49 -2.90
C TYR A 174 -6.33 -14.89 -2.48
N ASP A 175 -7.18 -14.59 -3.49
CA ASP A 175 -8.53 -14.09 -3.30
C ASP A 175 -9.56 -15.21 -3.50
N PHE A 176 -10.37 -15.43 -2.48
CA PHE A 176 -11.46 -16.40 -2.48
C PHE A 176 -12.78 -15.65 -2.65
N THR A 177 -13.58 -16.07 -3.62
CA THR A 177 -14.98 -15.67 -3.71
C THR A 177 -15.82 -16.65 -2.88
N LEU A 178 -16.41 -16.14 -1.81
CA LEU A 178 -17.28 -16.90 -0.92
C LEU A 178 -18.76 -16.69 -1.31
N PRO A 179 -19.70 -17.50 -0.78
CA PRO A 179 -21.13 -17.26 -1.00
C PRO A 179 -21.56 -15.84 -0.61
N PHE A 180 -22.59 -15.33 -1.27
CA PHE A 180 -23.15 -13.99 -1.06
C PHE A 180 -22.22 -12.85 -1.50
N ASP A 181 -21.38 -13.08 -2.51
CA ASP A 181 -20.43 -12.13 -3.06
C ASP A 181 -19.43 -11.57 -2.01
N ILE A 182 -19.10 -12.36 -1.00
CA ILE A 182 -18.07 -12.02 -0.04
C ILE A 182 -16.72 -12.40 -0.62
N THR A 183 -15.78 -11.47 -0.57
CA THR A 183 -14.37 -11.72 -0.90
C THR A 183 -13.55 -11.93 0.37
N LEU A 184 -12.70 -12.95 0.36
CA LEU A 184 -11.68 -13.17 1.37
C LEU A 184 -10.31 -13.19 0.70
N GLY A 185 -9.54 -12.12 0.86
CA GLY A 185 -8.15 -12.03 0.44
C GLY A 185 -7.23 -12.48 1.57
N LEU A 186 -6.30 -13.36 1.29
CA LEU A 186 -5.22 -13.77 2.19
C LEU A 186 -3.88 -13.48 1.54
N GLN A 187 -2.93 -12.93 2.30
CA GLN A 187 -1.61 -12.63 1.75
C GLN A 187 -0.48 -12.83 2.75
N VAL A 188 0.69 -13.12 2.22
CA VAL A 188 1.96 -13.17 2.93
C VAL A 188 2.92 -12.19 2.25
N GLY A 189 3.51 -11.31 3.04
CA GLY A 189 4.49 -10.34 2.61
C GLY A 189 5.85 -10.59 3.22
N MET A 190 6.90 -10.40 2.43
CA MET A 190 8.28 -10.63 2.85
C MET A 190 9.23 -9.62 2.23
N THR A 191 10.32 -9.36 2.92
CA THR A 191 11.46 -8.60 2.40
C THR A 191 12.65 -9.52 2.16
N PRO A 192 13.26 -9.49 0.96
CA PRO A 192 14.34 -10.43 0.62
C PRO A 192 15.70 -10.04 1.20
N TRP A 193 15.89 -8.79 1.58
CA TRP A 193 17.14 -8.25 2.13
C TRP A 193 16.91 -7.08 3.07
N LYS A 194 17.98 -6.45 3.53
CA LYS A 194 17.98 -5.24 4.35
C LYS A 194 17.09 -4.17 3.72
N SER A 195 16.14 -3.64 4.50
CA SER A 195 15.10 -2.76 3.98
C SER A 195 14.50 -1.87 5.07
N THR A 196 13.70 -0.89 4.67
CA THR A 196 12.89 -0.08 5.59
C THR A 196 11.96 -0.95 6.45
N TYR A 197 11.48 -2.09 5.93
CA TYR A 197 10.62 -3.02 6.68
C TYR A 197 11.35 -3.76 7.81
N THR A 198 12.67 -3.71 7.83
CA THR A 198 13.54 -4.35 8.83
C THR A 198 14.45 -3.34 9.53
N ASP A 199 14.08 -2.03 9.53
CA ASP A 199 14.90 -0.93 10.04
C ASP A 199 16.31 -0.92 9.48
N TYR A 200 16.43 -1.30 8.22
CA TYR A 200 17.72 -1.47 7.55
C TYR A 200 18.67 -2.43 8.28
N GLU A 201 18.12 -3.35 9.06
CA GLU A 201 18.87 -4.44 9.70
C GLU A 201 18.49 -5.80 9.09
N GLY A 202 19.31 -6.80 9.30
CA GLY A 202 19.04 -8.19 8.92
C GLY A 202 19.04 -8.44 7.41
N GLY A 203 18.41 -9.54 7.01
CA GLY A 203 18.28 -10.02 5.64
C GLY A 203 16.82 -10.38 5.34
N PHE A 204 16.60 -11.60 4.85
CA PHE A 204 15.24 -12.09 4.57
C PHE A 204 14.37 -12.09 5.82
N ALA A 205 13.14 -11.58 5.69
CA ALA A 205 12.14 -11.63 6.73
C ALA A 205 10.74 -11.76 6.15
N VAL A 206 9.89 -12.58 6.78
CA VAL A 206 8.44 -12.50 6.59
C VAL A 206 7.94 -11.43 7.54
N ASN A 207 7.39 -10.37 7.04
CA ASN A 207 7.00 -9.20 7.85
C ASN A 207 5.50 -8.91 7.82
N ASN A 208 4.73 -9.62 7.01
CA ASN A 208 3.28 -9.48 6.94
C ASN A 208 2.61 -10.83 6.69
N VAL A 209 1.62 -11.15 7.51
CA VAL A 209 0.62 -12.19 7.22
C VAL A 209 -0.72 -11.53 7.46
N SER A 210 -1.53 -11.34 6.42
CA SER A 210 -2.76 -10.58 6.53
C SER A 210 -3.92 -11.24 5.81
N GLY A 211 -5.12 -10.84 6.22
CA GLY A 211 -6.36 -11.18 5.57
C GLY A 211 -7.34 -10.02 5.59
N ARG A 212 -8.10 -9.87 4.50
CA ARG A 212 -9.19 -8.92 4.36
C ARG A 212 -10.44 -9.66 3.95
N ILE A 213 -11.53 -9.45 4.65
CA ILE A 213 -12.87 -9.89 4.27
C ILE A 213 -13.69 -8.67 3.89
N GLU A 214 -14.38 -8.75 2.77
CA GLU A 214 -15.15 -7.64 2.22
C GLU A 214 -16.48 -8.11 1.67
N LYS A 215 -17.53 -7.32 1.90
CA LYS A 215 -18.86 -7.52 1.34
C LYS A 215 -19.30 -6.28 0.60
N PRO A 216 -19.41 -6.33 -0.74
CA PRO A 216 -19.99 -5.26 -1.55
C PRO A 216 -21.51 -5.28 -1.55
N PHE A 217 -22.10 -4.11 -1.75
CA PHE A 217 -23.53 -3.86 -1.92
C PHE A 217 -23.72 -2.86 -3.05
N SER A 218 -24.24 -3.31 -4.19
CA SER A 218 -24.50 -2.43 -5.33
C SER A 218 -25.75 -1.58 -5.09
N ILE A 219 -25.66 -0.29 -5.40
CA ILE A 219 -26.78 0.64 -5.37
C ILE A 219 -27.16 1.00 -6.80
N GLY A 220 -28.03 0.19 -7.36
CA GLY A 220 -28.35 0.25 -8.79
C GLY A 220 -27.11 0.07 -9.64
N ASP A 221 -27.02 0.84 -10.74
CA ASP A 221 -25.84 0.88 -11.61
C ASP A 221 -24.97 2.13 -11.33
N ILE A 222 -25.15 2.77 -10.18
CA ILE A 222 -24.57 4.09 -9.87
C ILE A 222 -23.29 3.94 -9.07
N CYS A 223 -23.33 3.14 -7.98
CA CYS A 223 -22.19 2.98 -7.08
C CYS A 223 -22.27 1.66 -6.31
N GLU A 224 -21.16 1.31 -5.73
CA GLU A 224 -21.02 0.20 -4.81
C GLU A 224 -20.58 0.71 -3.43
N ILE A 225 -21.23 0.23 -2.39
CA ILE A 225 -20.78 0.41 -1.00
C ILE A 225 -20.22 -0.91 -0.52
N SER A 226 -19.06 -0.92 0.08
CA SER A 226 -18.52 -2.12 0.70
C SER A 226 -18.31 -1.95 2.20
N ILE A 227 -18.39 -3.07 2.92
CA ILE A 227 -18.02 -3.17 4.33
C ILE A 227 -16.86 -4.14 4.40
N PHE A 228 -15.78 -3.78 5.07
CA PHE A 228 -14.63 -4.66 5.19
C PHE A 228 -14.05 -4.72 6.60
N ALA A 229 -13.34 -5.80 6.86
CA ALA A 229 -12.46 -5.95 8.00
C ALA A 229 -11.13 -6.52 7.52
N GLN A 230 -10.03 -5.99 8.03
CA GLN A 230 -8.69 -6.44 7.72
C GLN A 230 -7.91 -6.69 9.00
N GLY A 231 -7.11 -7.75 9.00
CA GLY A 231 -6.18 -8.04 10.06
C GLY A 231 -4.81 -8.39 9.51
N SER A 232 -3.75 -8.03 10.21
CA SER A 232 -2.39 -8.39 9.85
C SER A 232 -1.54 -8.74 11.06
N ILE A 233 -0.61 -9.65 10.85
CA ILE A 233 0.42 -10.03 11.81
C ILE A 233 1.77 -9.66 11.22
N ASN A 234 2.46 -8.72 11.87
CA ASN A 234 3.85 -8.45 11.58
C ASN A 234 4.72 -9.43 12.39
N THR A 235 5.57 -10.19 11.73
CA THR A 235 6.36 -11.24 12.40
C THR A 235 7.82 -10.81 12.65
N TYR A 236 8.22 -9.64 12.17
CA TYR A 236 9.60 -9.18 12.26
C TYR A 236 9.84 -8.30 13.50
N LYS A 237 10.75 -8.72 14.38
CA LYS A 237 11.27 -7.98 15.56
C LYS A 237 10.22 -7.16 16.33
N VAL A 238 9.04 -7.70 16.46
CA VAL A 238 7.94 -7.01 17.14
C VAL A 238 8.16 -7.11 18.64
N ASN A 239 7.99 -6.01 19.34
CA ASN A 239 7.94 -6.04 20.78
C ASN A 239 6.76 -6.92 21.24
N LYS A 240 7.05 -8.02 21.93
CA LYS A 240 6.05 -9.01 22.34
C LYS A 240 5.03 -8.46 23.33
N ASP A 241 5.34 -7.34 23.95
CA ASP A 241 4.49 -6.71 24.97
C ASP A 241 3.45 -5.75 24.36
N ASN A 242 3.54 -5.42 23.07
CA ASN A 242 2.64 -4.50 22.37
C ASN A 242 1.63 -5.26 21.52
N VAL A 243 0.64 -5.89 22.17
CA VAL A 243 -0.32 -6.71 21.43
C VAL A 243 -1.45 -5.90 20.79
N PHE A 244 -1.86 -4.75 21.30
CA PHE A 244 -3.01 -4.00 20.75
C PHE A 244 -2.98 -2.49 20.94
N ILE A 245 -2.19 -1.96 21.82
CA ILE A 245 -2.27 -0.55 22.13
C ILE A 245 -0.86 -0.07 22.40
N ASN A 246 -0.37 0.78 21.54
CA ASN A 246 0.74 1.57 21.97
C ASN A 246 0.28 2.62 22.98
N ALA A 247 0.63 2.39 24.22
CA ALA A 247 0.54 3.39 25.21
C ALA A 247 1.64 4.40 24.96
N ALA A 248 1.26 5.58 24.53
CA ALA A 248 2.01 6.82 24.66
C ALA A 248 3.52 6.77 24.32
N GLY A 249 3.91 7.38 23.25
CA GLY A 249 5.24 7.95 23.11
C GLY A 249 6.34 7.07 22.54
N ASP A 250 6.06 5.90 22.02
CA ASP A 250 7.07 5.10 21.35
C ASP A 250 7.02 5.35 19.84
N ASP A 251 8.14 5.78 19.25
CA ASP A 251 8.31 6.04 17.80
C ASP A 251 8.20 4.77 16.93
N LYS A 252 7.71 3.66 17.50
CA LYS A 252 7.65 2.32 16.89
C LYS A 252 6.24 1.76 16.71
N LEU A 253 5.23 2.61 16.60
CA LEU A 253 3.81 2.20 16.37
C LEU A 253 3.64 1.28 15.16
N TYR A 254 4.37 1.54 14.08
CA TYR A 254 4.34 0.75 12.85
C TYR A 254 4.82 -0.70 13.02
N LYS A 255 5.47 -1.03 14.14
CA LYS A 255 5.97 -2.38 14.46
C LYS A 255 5.07 -3.17 15.41
N GLN A 256 3.81 -2.85 15.49
CA GLN A 256 2.87 -3.67 16.25
C GLN A 256 2.76 -5.05 15.61
N ARG A 257 2.75 -6.07 16.46
CA ARG A 257 2.66 -7.46 16.01
C ARG A 257 1.32 -7.80 15.38
N LEU A 258 0.24 -7.27 15.94
CA LEU A 258 -1.11 -7.53 15.48
C LEU A 258 -1.80 -6.20 15.22
N ASN A 259 -2.24 -6.03 13.99
CA ASN A 259 -2.97 -4.85 13.53
C ASN A 259 -4.33 -5.28 12.99
N GLY A 260 -5.32 -4.41 13.10
CA GLY A 260 -6.62 -4.64 12.52
C GLY A 260 -7.36 -3.35 12.26
N CYS A 261 -8.22 -3.38 11.26
CA CYS A 261 -9.14 -2.29 10.97
C CYS A 261 -10.47 -2.82 10.45
N ILE A 262 -11.48 -1.98 10.55
CA ILE A 262 -12.76 -2.11 9.85
C ILE A 262 -12.99 -0.84 9.04
N GLY A 263 -13.73 -0.95 7.95
CA GLY A 263 -14.00 0.21 7.13
C GLY A 263 -15.21 0.06 6.23
N LEU A 264 -15.48 1.16 5.55
CA LEU A 264 -16.52 1.31 4.54
C LEU A 264 -15.88 1.83 3.27
N GLY A 265 -16.22 1.24 2.13
CA GLY A 265 -15.86 1.73 0.80
C GLY A 265 -17.06 2.31 0.07
N LEU A 266 -16.81 3.28 -0.81
CA LEU A 266 -17.77 3.82 -1.76
C LEU A 266 -17.07 3.95 -3.11
N TRP A 267 -17.59 3.28 -4.15
CA TRP A 267 -16.98 3.18 -5.46
C TRP A 267 -17.95 3.53 -6.58
N PHE A 268 -17.45 4.17 -7.67
CA PHE A 268 -18.22 4.62 -8.83
C PHE A 268 -17.62 4.11 -10.13
#